data_05977cc69177ec60e0e4c372086f3cdb
#
_entry.id   05977cc69177ec60e0e4c372086f3cdb
#
_cell.length_a   1.000
_cell.length_b   1.000
_cell.length_c   1.000
_cell.angle_alpha   90.00
_cell.angle_beta   90.00
_cell.angle_gamma   90.00
#
_symmetry.space_group_name_H-M   'P 1'
#
loop_
_entity.id
_entity.type
_entity.pdbx_description
1 polymer ?
#
loop_
_entity_poly.entity_id
_entity_poly.type
_entity_poly.pdbx_seq_one_letter_code
_entity_poly.pdbx_strand_id
1 'polypeptide(L)'
;MVRDVLVFLFCAAAWAQDTHVILLGTGTPNPDPQRMGPAVAVVSAGKVYLVDCGPGVVRRAAEAGIGMEQLTRVFVTHLHSDHTVGYPDLILTPPNSGRTEPLEAFGPPGLRAMTAHVLAAWKEDLDIRLHGGQPVTPRGFQVEAHDVKPGEVYRDSAVRIVAFAVNHGAWKHAYGYRLEAPDKTIVISGDTTYSTNLIASAKGCDILIHEVYSAKGLKNRTADWQRYHAAFHTSGPDLGKIAAAVHPRKLVLYHVLPMGESPEEVVGEIRRNFDGEIVYGKDLDVIY
;
A
#
# COMPACT_ATOMS: atom_id res chain seq x y z
N MET A 1 9.85 -65.69 -1.27
CA MET A 1 8.97 -64.66 -0.74
C MET A 1 9.61 -63.33 -0.96
N VAL A 2 9.21 -62.65 -2.04
CA VAL A 2 9.68 -61.26 -2.38
C VAL A 2 8.66 -60.32 -1.76
N ARG A 3 9.10 -59.44 -0.87
CA ARG A 3 8.26 -58.42 -0.26
C ARG A 3 8.34 -57.19 -1.16
N ASP A 4 7.22 -56.90 -1.83
CA ASP A 4 7.04 -55.62 -2.55
C ASP A 4 6.96 -54.46 -1.52
N VAL A 5 7.92 -53.57 -1.59
CA VAL A 5 7.91 -52.31 -0.85
C VAL A 5 7.22 -51.28 -1.72
N LEU A 6 5.95 -50.98 -1.43
CA LEU A 6 5.24 -49.85 -2.03
C LEU A 6 5.82 -48.55 -1.48
N VAL A 7 6.57 -47.82 -2.29
CA VAL A 7 7.00 -46.44 -1.97
C VAL A 7 5.84 -45.49 -2.32
N PHE A 8 5.13 -45.02 -1.32
CA PHE A 8 4.18 -43.88 -1.47
C PHE A 8 4.97 -42.59 -1.65
N LEU A 9 5.06 -42.13 -2.88
CA LEU A 9 5.45 -40.76 -3.19
C LEU A 9 4.32 -39.81 -2.72
N PHE A 10 4.47 -39.23 -1.54
CA PHE A 10 3.67 -38.08 -1.16
C PHE A 10 4.11 -36.90 -2.03
N CYS A 11 3.35 -36.65 -3.09
CA CYS A 11 3.42 -35.36 -3.80
C CYS A 11 2.82 -34.32 -2.85
N ALA A 12 3.66 -33.65 -2.07
CA ALA A 12 3.25 -32.45 -1.36
C ALA A 12 2.93 -31.40 -2.43
N ALA A 13 1.66 -31.29 -2.80
CA ALA A 13 1.17 -30.13 -3.52
C ALA A 13 1.44 -28.93 -2.60
N ALA A 14 2.49 -28.18 -2.91
CA ALA A 14 2.70 -26.87 -2.33
C ALA A 14 1.46 -26.06 -2.76
N TRP A 15 0.54 -25.84 -1.83
CA TRP A 15 -0.52 -24.87 -1.98
C TRP A 15 0.18 -23.54 -2.16
N ALA A 16 0.31 -23.09 -3.41
CA ALA A 16 0.66 -21.72 -3.67
C ALA A 16 -0.38 -20.89 -2.94
N GLN A 17 0.01 -20.18 -1.86
CA GLN A 17 -0.90 -19.29 -1.18
C GLN A 17 -1.33 -18.25 -2.19
N ASP A 18 -2.64 -18.18 -2.46
CA ASP A 18 -3.21 -17.23 -3.40
C ASP A 18 -2.77 -15.81 -3.04
N THR A 19 -2.40 -15.03 -4.04
CA THR A 19 -2.06 -13.63 -3.85
C THR A 19 -3.26 -12.88 -3.28
N HIS A 20 -3.06 -12.15 -2.20
CA HIS A 20 -4.11 -11.38 -1.54
C HIS A 20 -3.59 -10.04 -1.01
N VAL A 21 -4.52 -9.18 -0.67
CA VAL A 21 -4.25 -7.85 -0.11
C VAL A 21 -4.74 -7.79 1.32
N ILE A 22 -3.97 -7.15 2.19
CA ILE A 22 -4.40 -6.77 3.53
C ILE A 22 -4.33 -5.24 3.63
N LEU A 23 -5.45 -4.61 3.96
CA LEU A 23 -5.52 -3.17 4.19
C LEU A 23 -5.01 -2.88 5.60
N LEU A 24 -3.74 -2.51 5.76
CA LEU A 24 -3.15 -2.22 7.07
C LEU A 24 -3.59 -0.86 7.60
N GLY A 25 -3.94 0.07 6.72
CA GLY A 25 -4.47 1.36 7.07
C GLY A 25 -5.27 1.95 5.94
N THR A 26 -6.46 2.44 6.26
CA THR A 26 -7.44 2.98 5.31
C THR A 26 -7.82 4.43 5.62
N GLY A 27 -7.15 5.03 6.63
CA GLY A 27 -7.40 6.40 7.08
C GLY A 27 -6.83 7.46 6.14
N THR A 28 -6.91 8.68 6.58
CA THR A 28 -6.53 9.92 5.90
C THR A 28 -5.68 10.76 6.87
N PRO A 29 -5.24 11.99 6.52
CA PRO A 29 -4.55 12.86 7.47
C PRO A 29 -5.37 13.18 8.73
N ASN A 30 -6.70 13.01 8.70
CA ASN A 30 -7.53 13.20 9.88
C ASN A 30 -7.33 12.05 10.87
N PRO A 31 -7.01 12.33 12.13
CA PRO A 31 -6.77 11.29 13.12
C PRO A 31 -8.08 10.57 13.46
N ASP A 32 -8.18 9.31 13.04
CA ASP A 32 -9.25 8.39 13.41
C ASP A 32 -8.62 7.19 14.13
N PRO A 33 -8.94 6.93 15.40
CA PRO A 33 -8.34 5.82 16.15
C PRO A 33 -8.70 4.44 15.60
N GLN A 34 -9.73 4.34 14.76
CA GLN A 34 -10.14 3.09 14.12
C GLN A 34 -9.51 2.86 12.75
N ARG A 35 -8.88 3.91 12.17
CA ARG A 35 -8.29 3.88 10.82
C ARG A 35 -6.88 4.43 10.86
N MET A 36 -5.90 3.55 10.73
CA MET A 36 -4.51 3.96 10.60
C MET A 36 -4.27 4.62 9.24
N GLY A 37 -3.19 5.38 9.13
CA GLY A 37 -2.84 6.03 7.86
C GLY A 37 -2.62 5.03 6.72
N PRO A 38 -2.67 5.49 5.47
CA PRO A 38 -2.66 4.62 4.29
C PRO A 38 -1.47 3.66 4.30
N ALA A 39 -1.76 2.36 4.27
CA ALA A 39 -0.78 1.30 4.14
C ALA A 39 -1.47 0.03 3.64
N VAL A 40 -0.94 -0.55 2.57
CA VAL A 40 -1.48 -1.77 1.96
C VAL A 40 -0.38 -2.82 1.90
N ALA A 41 -0.66 -4.03 2.39
CA ALA A 41 0.23 -5.18 2.22
C ALA A 41 -0.31 -6.07 1.10
N VAL A 42 0.48 -6.31 0.07
CA VAL A 42 0.24 -7.36 -0.91
C VAL A 42 1.08 -8.57 -0.52
N VAL A 43 0.42 -9.70 -0.34
CA VAL A 43 1.07 -10.96 0.01
C VAL A 43 1.02 -11.87 -1.21
N SER A 44 2.18 -12.33 -1.69
CA SER A 44 2.30 -13.25 -2.81
C SER A 44 3.43 -14.24 -2.57
N ALA A 45 3.16 -15.52 -2.75
CA ALA A 45 4.12 -16.61 -2.51
C ALA A 45 4.81 -16.50 -1.13
N GLY A 46 4.08 -16.10 -0.09
CA GLY A 46 4.58 -15.93 1.28
C GLY A 46 5.48 -14.70 1.50
N LYS A 47 5.62 -13.82 0.52
CA LYS A 47 6.37 -12.56 0.63
C LYS A 47 5.40 -11.39 0.77
N VAL A 48 5.84 -10.35 1.50
CA VAL A 48 5.06 -9.14 1.75
C VAL A 48 5.66 -7.94 1.00
N TYR A 49 4.81 -7.20 0.32
CA TYR A 49 5.12 -5.97 -0.41
C TYR A 49 4.21 -4.87 0.11
N LEU A 50 4.79 -3.93 0.88
CA LEU A 50 4.03 -2.80 1.41
C LEU A 50 3.91 -1.71 0.35
N VAL A 51 2.73 -1.12 0.23
CA VAL A 51 2.53 0.15 -0.49
C VAL A 51 2.07 1.18 0.52
N ASP A 52 2.87 2.23 0.65
CA ASP A 52 2.82 3.24 1.69
C ASP A 52 3.06 2.71 3.12
N CYS A 53 3.37 3.62 4.01
CA CYS A 53 3.68 3.35 5.41
C CYS A 53 3.16 4.49 6.29
N GLY A 54 1.86 4.69 6.28
CA GLY A 54 1.20 5.64 7.16
C GLY A 54 1.35 5.29 8.64
N PRO A 55 0.92 6.19 9.55
CA PRO A 55 1.02 5.95 10.98
C PRO A 55 0.33 4.63 11.36
N GLY A 56 0.99 3.83 12.21
CA GLY A 56 0.45 2.57 12.72
C GLY A 56 0.76 1.33 11.87
N VAL A 57 1.42 1.46 10.71
CA VAL A 57 1.68 0.36 9.76
C VAL A 57 2.30 -0.88 10.41
N VAL A 58 3.32 -0.73 11.28
CA VAL A 58 4.01 -1.85 11.93
C VAL A 58 3.08 -2.59 12.90
N ARG A 59 2.28 -1.87 13.67
CA ARG A 59 1.33 -2.45 14.62
C ARG A 59 0.19 -3.17 13.91
N ARG A 60 -0.32 -2.61 12.82
CA ARG A 60 -1.34 -3.26 11.98
C ARG A 60 -0.79 -4.48 11.25
N ALA A 61 0.47 -4.45 10.80
CA ALA A 61 1.13 -5.62 10.23
C ALA A 61 1.22 -6.76 11.27
N ALA A 62 1.62 -6.45 12.50
CA ALA A 62 1.66 -7.43 13.59
C ALA A 62 0.26 -7.98 13.92
N GLU A 63 -0.77 -7.13 13.98
CA GLU A 63 -2.16 -7.53 14.22
C GLU A 63 -2.70 -8.41 13.09
N ALA A 64 -2.29 -8.15 11.85
CA ALA A 64 -2.60 -8.97 10.68
C ALA A 64 -1.84 -10.31 10.64
N GLY A 65 -0.98 -10.60 11.62
CA GLY A 65 -0.17 -11.81 11.66
C GLY A 65 1.04 -11.81 10.71
N ILE A 66 1.42 -10.64 10.16
CA ILE A 66 2.62 -10.51 9.35
C ILE A 66 3.84 -10.51 10.27
N GLY A 67 4.76 -11.46 10.07
CA GLY A 67 6.01 -11.51 10.80
C GLY A 67 6.90 -10.30 10.51
N MET A 68 7.56 -9.77 11.53
CA MET A 68 8.41 -8.59 11.38
C MET A 68 9.58 -8.82 10.42
N GLU A 69 10.06 -10.06 10.31
CA GLU A 69 11.07 -10.49 9.34
C GLU A 69 10.63 -10.36 7.88
N GLN A 70 9.33 -10.32 7.63
CA GLN A 70 8.74 -10.18 6.29
C GLN A 70 8.66 -8.72 5.82
N LEU A 71 8.76 -7.75 6.73
CA LEU A 71 8.67 -6.32 6.44
C LEU A 71 9.99 -5.79 5.86
N THR A 72 10.34 -6.25 4.68
CA THR A 72 11.62 -5.96 4.00
C THR A 72 11.47 -5.10 2.76
N ARG A 73 10.25 -4.78 2.32
CA ARG A 73 10.02 -3.99 1.10
C ARG A 73 8.87 -3.02 1.28
N VAL A 74 9.08 -1.76 0.87
CA VAL A 74 8.05 -0.72 0.85
C VAL A 74 8.13 0.12 -0.43
N PHE A 75 6.97 0.42 -0.99
CA PHE A 75 6.78 1.22 -2.20
C PHE A 75 5.95 2.44 -1.84
N VAL A 76 6.58 3.61 -1.77
CA VAL A 76 5.95 4.86 -1.36
C VAL A 76 5.34 5.56 -2.57
N THR A 77 4.06 5.89 -2.52
CA THR A 77 3.34 6.54 -3.62
C THR A 77 3.74 8.01 -3.76
N HIS A 78 3.80 8.74 -2.67
CA HIS A 78 4.22 10.13 -2.57
C HIS A 78 4.62 10.47 -1.13
N LEU A 79 5.17 11.68 -0.91
CA LEU A 79 5.80 11.99 0.38
C LEU A 79 4.90 12.81 1.34
N HIS A 80 3.57 12.75 1.23
CA HIS A 80 2.70 13.27 2.28
C HIS A 80 2.92 12.54 3.61
N SER A 81 2.73 13.25 4.70
CA SER A 81 3.03 12.73 6.04
C SER A 81 2.15 11.54 6.44
N ASP A 82 0.90 11.54 6.05
CA ASP A 82 -0.01 10.42 6.34
C ASP A 82 0.35 9.14 5.60
N HIS A 83 1.11 9.21 4.50
CA HIS A 83 1.67 8.05 3.78
C HIS A 83 3.06 7.65 4.26
N THR A 84 3.75 8.49 5.06
CA THR A 84 5.18 8.30 5.37
C THR A 84 5.54 8.42 6.85
N VAL A 85 4.66 8.91 7.73
CA VAL A 85 5.00 9.11 9.16
C VAL A 85 5.29 7.79 9.89
N GLY A 86 4.78 6.65 9.41
CA GLY A 86 5.14 5.33 9.90
C GLY A 86 6.46 4.78 9.34
N TYR A 87 7.11 5.49 8.40
CA TYR A 87 8.37 5.04 7.81
C TYR A 87 9.51 4.92 8.83
N PRO A 88 9.71 5.86 9.77
CA PRO A 88 10.65 5.66 10.87
C PRO A 88 10.35 4.43 11.73
N ASP A 89 9.07 4.17 12.05
CA ASP A 89 8.65 2.98 12.80
C ASP A 89 8.98 1.69 12.01
N LEU A 90 8.73 1.68 10.70
CA LEU A 90 9.06 0.57 9.80
C LEU A 90 10.58 0.30 9.70
N ILE A 91 11.41 1.34 9.81
CA ILE A 91 12.87 1.20 9.84
C ILE A 91 13.33 0.61 11.17
N LEU A 92 12.83 1.15 12.28
CA LEU A 92 13.43 0.97 13.61
C LEU A 92 12.83 -0.19 14.42
N THR A 93 11.53 -0.49 14.27
CA THR A 93 10.85 -1.48 15.11
C THR A 93 11.06 -2.93 14.64
N PRO A 94 10.90 -3.29 13.37
CA PRO A 94 11.04 -4.68 12.91
C PRO A 94 12.38 -5.34 13.21
N PRO A 95 13.55 -4.62 13.14
CA PRO A 95 14.83 -5.24 13.51
C PRO A 95 14.91 -5.74 14.94
N ASN A 96 14.15 -5.12 15.85
CA ASN A 96 14.07 -5.55 17.26
C ASN A 96 13.19 -6.79 17.45
N SER A 97 12.50 -7.22 16.39
CA SER A 97 11.48 -8.28 16.44
C SER A 97 11.62 -9.30 15.30
N GLY A 98 12.85 -9.44 14.77
CA GLY A 98 13.18 -10.55 13.86
C GLY A 98 13.65 -10.15 12.46
N ARG A 99 13.50 -8.91 11.99
CA ARG A 99 14.05 -8.52 10.69
C ARG A 99 15.58 -8.48 10.73
N THR A 100 16.20 -9.34 9.97
CA THR A 100 17.67 -9.43 9.83
C THR A 100 18.18 -8.86 8.51
N GLU A 101 17.27 -8.70 7.53
CA GLU A 101 17.58 -8.15 6.21
C GLU A 101 17.31 -6.65 6.14
N PRO A 102 17.99 -5.91 5.25
CA PRO A 102 17.71 -4.50 5.03
C PRO A 102 16.27 -4.25 4.60
N LEU A 103 15.77 -3.03 4.87
CA LEU A 103 14.56 -2.54 4.25
C LEU A 103 14.89 -1.96 2.87
N GLU A 104 14.36 -2.55 1.81
CA GLU A 104 14.36 -1.97 0.47
C GLU A 104 13.17 -1.00 0.36
N ALA A 105 13.45 0.27 0.15
CA ALA A 105 12.44 1.32 0.05
C ALA A 105 12.47 1.97 -1.35
N PHE A 106 11.35 1.92 -2.05
CA PHE A 106 11.19 2.48 -3.39
C PHE A 106 10.17 3.62 -3.36
N GLY A 107 10.46 4.75 -3.98
CA GLY A 107 9.51 5.85 -3.99
C GLY A 107 9.96 7.04 -4.84
N PRO A 108 9.20 8.13 -4.83
CA PRO A 108 9.53 9.31 -5.64
C PRO A 108 10.84 9.97 -5.17
N PRO A 109 11.45 10.82 -6.06
CA PRO A 109 12.56 11.65 -5.67
C PRO A 109 12.33 12.39 -4.36
N GLY A 110 13.29 12.25 -3.43
CA GLY A 110 13.22 12.75 -2.07
C GLY A 110 13.16 11.64 -1.01
N LEU A 111 12.79 10.40 -1.36
CA LEU A 111 12.76 9.29 -0.41
C LEU A 111 14.15 8.97 0.15
N ARG A 112 15.19 8.99 -0.69
CA ARG A 112 16.58 8.80 -0.23
C ARG A 112 17.00 9.85 0.79
N ALA A 113 16.66 11.12 0.53
CA ALA A 113 16.97 12.20 1.47
C ALA A 113 16.19 12.04 2.77
N MET A 114 14.89 11.71 2.71
CA MET A 114 14.06 11.41 3.89
C MET A 114 14.68 10.28 4.71
N THR A 115 15.10 9.18 4.07
CA THR A 115 15.76 8.04 4.73
C THR A 115 17.01 8.48 5.49
N ALA A 116 17.87 9.26 4.85
CA ALA A 116 19.11 9.76 5.49
C ALA A 116 18.80 10.62 6.72
N HIS A 117 17.79 11.49 6.65
CA HIS A 117 17.37 12.33 7.77
C HIS A 117 16.72 11.52 8.89
N VAL A 118 15.90 10.50 8.57
CA VAL A 118 15.35 9.58 9.57
C VAL A 118 16.45 8.86 10.31
N LEU A 119 17.41 8.25 9.62
CA LEU A 119 18.52 7.54 10.25
C LEU A 119 19.40 8.48 11.11
N ALA A 120 19.60 9.71 10.65
CA ALA A 120 20.34 10.71 11.42
C ALA A 120 19.58 11.16 12.68
N ALA A 121 18.25 11.28 12.62
CA ALA A 121 17.43 11.66 13.76
C ALA A 121 17.47 10.62 14.89
N TRP A 122 17.57 9.33 14.57
CA TRP A 122 17.65 8.22 15.55
C TRP A 122 19.06 7.66 15.72
N LYS A 123 20.09 8.42 15.36
CA LYS A 123 21.49 7.96 15.45
C LYS A 123 21.85 7.46 16.85
N GLU A 124 21.45 8.16 17.91
CA GLU A 124 21.75 7.78 19.28
C GLU A 124 21.10 6.43 19.67
N ASP A 125 19.81 6.25 19.35
CA ASP A 125 19.10 4.98 19.58
C ASP A 125 19.76 3.83 18.81
N LEU A 126 20.10 4.06 17.54
CA LEU A 126 20.80 3.07 16.72
C LEU A 126 22.17 2.70 17.29
N ASP A 127 22.97 3.68 17.70
CA ASP A 127 24.30 3.43 18.30
C ASP A 127 24.17 2.60 19.59
N ILE A 128 23.19 2.90 20.45
CA ILE A 128 22.95 2.14 21.69
C ILE A 128 22.50 0.70 21.37
N ARG A 129 21.59 0.51 20.44
CA ARG A 129 21.11 -0.84 20.04
C ARG A 129 22.22 -1.69 19.45
N LEU A 130 23.05 -1.11 18.59
CA LEU A 130 24.09 -1.82 17.86
C LEU A 130 25.32 -2.12 18.72
N HIS A 131 25.63 -1.29 19.72
CA HIS A 131 26.86 -1.39 20.50
C HIS A 131 26.63 -1.59 22.02
N GLY A 132 25.39 -1.42 22.50
CA GLY A 132 25.02 -1.52 23.91
C GLY A 132 24.65 -2.93 24.39
N GLY A 133 24.91 -3.98 23.59
CA GLY A 133 24.72 -5.38 23.99
C GLY A 133 23.33 -5.95 23.66
N GLN A 134 22.48 -5.23 22.94
CA GLN A 134 21.20 -5.80 22.45
C GLN A 134 21.49 -6.87 21.38
N PRO A 135 20.87 -8.09 21.46
CA PRO A 135 21.13 -9.16 20.50
C PRO A 135 20.34 -8.93 19.19
N VAL A 136 20.75 -7.93 18.43
CA VAL A 136 20.16 -7.57 17.13
C VAL A 136 21.15 -7.76 15.99
N THR A 137 20.63 -7.91 14.79
CA THR A 137 21.43 -7.99 13.57
C THR A 137 21.62 -6.59 12.98
N PRO A 138 22.84 -6.04 12.91
CA PRO A 138 23.07 -4.68 12.37
C PRO A 138 22.49 -4.48 10.97
N ARG A 139 22.53 -5.52 10.13
CA ARG A 139 21.98 -5.50 8.77
C ARG A 139 20.48 -5.21 8.74
N GLY A 140 19.73 -5.64 9.75
CA GLY A 140 18.29 -5.38 9.87
C GLY A 140 17.94 -3.89 9.99
N PHE A 141 18.84 -3.04 10.49
CA PHE A 141 18.65 -1.59 10.58
C PHE A 141 19.08 -0.84 9.31
N GLN A 142 19.67 -1.52 8.34
CA GLN A 142 20.04 -0.88 7.07
C GLN A 142 18.81 -0.63 6.21
N VAL A 143 18.88 0.44 5.43
CA VAL A 143 17.84 0.80 4.47
C VAL A 143 18.48 1.08 3.12
N GLU A 144 18.00 0.37 2.10
CA GLU A 144 18.36 0.60 0.71
C GLU A 144 17.24 1.41 0.04
N ALA A 145 17.38 2.75 0.06
CA ALA A 145 16.36 3.64 -0.48
C ALA A 145 16.65 4.00 -1.94
N HIS A 146 15.61 3.90 -2.77
CA HIS A 146 15.65 4.12 -4.22
C HIS A 146 14.67 5.21 -4.62
N ASP A 147 15.18 6.35 -5.12
CA ASP A 147 14.37 7.33 -5.83
C ASP A 147 14.07 6.76 -7.23
N VAL A 148 12.80 6.42 -7.47
CA VAL A 148 12.38 5.76 -8.72
C VAL A 148 11.70 6.72 -9.68
N LYS A 149 11.55 6.28 -10.93
CA LYS A 149 10.75 6.93 -11.98
C LYS A 149 9.65 5.95 -12.44
N PRO A 150 8.59 6.44 -13.11
CA PRO A 150 7.61 5.56 -13.73
C PRO A 150 8.27 4.51 -14.64
N GLY A 151 7.78 3.28 -14.54
CA GLY A 151 8.32 2.08 -15.18
C GLY A 151 8.43 0.92 -14.20
N GLU A 152 9.08 -0.17 -14.60
CA GLU A 152 9.37 -1.28 -13.70
C GLU A 152 10.37 -0.83 -12.63
N VAL A 153 9.99 -0.96 -11.36
CA VAL A 153 10.78 -0.53 -10.20
C VAL A 153 11.28 -1.68 -9.35
N TYR A 154 10.63 -2.85 -9.47
CA TYR A 154 11.00 -4.04 -8.74
C TYR A 154 10.53 -5.30 -9.47
N ARG A 155 11.29 -6.37 -9.34
CA ARG A 155 10.91 -7.71 -9.80
C ARG A 155 11.63 -8.77 -8.97
N ASP A 156 10.88 -9.79 -8.60
CA ASP A 156 11.45 -11.04 -8.09
C ASP A 156 10.68 -12.26 -8.63
N SER A 157 10.80 -13.42 -7.97
CA SER A 157 10.11 -14.65 -8.40
C SER A 157 8.60 -14.65 -8.15
N ALA A 158 8.09 -13.74 -7.30
CA ALA A 158 6.69 -13.72 -6.88
C ALA A 158 5.90 -12.56 -7.50
N VAL A 159 6.55 -11.41 -7.78
CA VAL A 159 5.87 -10.24 -8.34
C VAL A 159 6.75 -9.45 -9.31
N ARG A 160 6.08 -8.72 -10.18
CA ARG A 160 6.61 -7.58 -10.92
C ARG A 160 5.88 -6.32 -10.49
N ILE A 161 6.60 -5.23 -10.15
CA ILE A 161 6.01 -3.99 -9.69
C ILE A 161 6.39 -2.85 -10.63
N VAL A 162 5.37 -2.17 -11.13
CA VAL A 162 5.48 -1.04 -12.06
C VAL A 162 4.90 0.20 -11.40
N ALA A 163 5.69 1.25 -11.28
CA ALA A 163 5.22 2.58 -10.89
C ALA A 163 4.67 3.33 -12.11
N PHE A 164 3.58 4.04 -11.94
CA PHE A 164 3.05 4.94 -12.96
C PHE A 164 2.70 6.29 -12.35
N ALA A 165 2.92 7.38 -13.12
CA ALA A 165 2.65 8.72 -12.63
C ALA A 165 1.13 8.97 -12.52
N VAL A 166 0.74 9.66 -11.45
CA VAL A 166 -0.62 10.16 -11.21
C VAL A 166 -0.59 11.66 -10.91
N ASN A 167 -1.76 12.29 -10.92
CA ASN A 167 -1.89 13.72 -10.70
C ASN A 167 -2.38 14.00 -9.27
N HIS A 168 -1.52 14.54 -8.41
CA HIS A 168 -1.86 14.88 -7.04
C HIS A 168 -1.50 16.34 -6.73
N GLY A 169 -2.33 17.25 -7.18
CA GLY A 169 -2.18 18.68 -6.95
C GLY A 169 -0.81 19.22 -7.37
N ALA A 170 -0.10 19.85 -6.43
CA ALA A 170 1.22 20.45 -6.66
C ALA A 170 2.39 19.44 -6.59
N TRP A 171 2.15 18.17 -6.29
CA TRP A 171 3.21 17.16 -6.25
C TRP A 171 3.73 16.86 -7.66
N LYS A 172 5.04 17.11 -7.86
CA LYS A 172 5.70 16.79 -9.14
C LYS A 172 5.83 15.28 -9.38
N HIS A 173 5.89 14.52 -8.29
CA HIS A 173 6.13 13.08 -8.29
C HIS A 173 5.13 12.44 -7.33
N ALA A 174 4.06 11.92 -7.88
CA ALA A 174 3.09 11.06 -7.22
C ALA A 174 2.86 9.84 -8.11
N TYR A 175 2.81 8.65 -7.50
CA TYR A 175 2.76 7.39 -8.22
C TYR A 175 1.60 6.52 -7.73
N GLY A 176 1.01 5.77 -8.67
CA GLY A 176 0.33 4.54 -8.38
C GLY A 176 1.25 3.35 -8.67
N TYR A 177 0.89 2.19 -8.16
CA TYR A 177 1.63 0.95 -8.38
C TYR A 177 0.74 -0.13 -8.96
N ARG A 178 1.29 -0.83 -9.98
CA ARG A 178 0.73 -2.05 -10.53
C ARG A 178 1.61 -3.23 -10.11
N LEU A 179 1.04 -4.16 -9.37
CA LEU A 179 1.69 -5.38 -8.90
C LEU A 179 1.12 -6.56 -9.70
N GLU A 180 1.97 -7.24 -10.41
CA GLU A 180 1.63 -8.42 -11.23
C GLU A 180 2.21 -9.66 -10.57
N ALA A 181 1.35 -10.45 -9.93
CA ALA A 181 1.66 -11.78 -9.43
C ALA A 181 1.24 -12.84 -10.46
N PRO A 182 1.66 -14.11 -10.32
CA PRO A 182 1.31 -15.17 -11.28
C PRO A 182 -0.19 -15.42 -11.42
N ASP A 183 -0.96 -15.21 -10.36
CA ASP A 183 -2.39 -15.51 -10.27
C ASP A 183 -3.27 -14.25 -10.23
N LYS A 184 -2.69 -13.07 -10.04
CA LYS A 184 -3.48 -11.85 -9.79
C LYS A 184 -2.72 -10.57 -10.13
N THR A 185 -3.44 -9.61 -10.67
CA THR A 185 -2.95 -8.24 -10.88
C THR A 185 -3.68 -7.26 -9.97
N ILE A 186 -2.93 -6.51 -9.18
CA ILE A 186 -3.42 -5.54 -8.21
C ILE A 186 -2.91 -4.16 -8.61
N VAL A 187 -3.80 -3.17 -8.61
CA VAL A 187 -3.41 -1.77 -8.85
C VAL A 187 -3.83 -0.93 -7.65
N ILE A 188 -2.90 -0.11 -7.17
CA ILE A 188 -3.10 0.81 -6.05
C ILE A 188 -2.87 2.22 -6.58
N SER A 189 -3.87 3.08 -6.43
CA SER A 189 -3.87 4.42 -7.04
C SER A 189 -2.83 5.36 -6.44
N GLY A 190 -2.51 5.24 -5.14
CA GLY A 190 -2.03 6.37 -4.37
C GLY A 190 -3.10 7.48 -4.36
N ASP A 191 -2.71 8.69 -3.97
CA ASP A 191 -3.61 9.85 -4.05
C ASP A 191 -3.56 10.48 -5.44
N THR A 192 -4.71 10.74 -6.04
CA THR A 192 -4.79 11.23 -7.42
C THR A 192 -6.14 11.88 -7.74
N THR A 193 -6.13 12.87 -8.61
CA THR A 193 -7.34 13.26 -9.34
C THR A 193 -7.67 12.24 -10.43
N TYR A 194 -8.76 12.46 -11.18
CA TYR A 194 -9.08 11.65 -12.37
C TYR A 194 -7.85 11.54 -13.29
N SER A 195 -7.37 10.33 -13.51
CA SER A 195 -6.13 10.07 -14.24
C SER A 195 -6.32 9.06 -15.38
N THR A 196 -6.11 9.53 -16.61
CA THR A 196 -6.10 8.65 -17.80
C THR A 196 -4.92 7.67 -17.77
N ASN A 197 -3.80 8.08 -17.15
CA ASN A 197 -2.64 7.22 -17.00
C ASN A 197 -2.92 6.06 -16.02
N LEU A 198 -3.66 6.34 -14.92
CA LEU A 198 -4.15 5.30 -14.03
C LEU A 198 -5.07 4.32 -14.77
N ILE A 199 -6.04 4.84 -15.54
CA ILE A 199 -6.95 4.00 -16.33
C ILE A 199 -6.14 3.08 -17.27
N ALA A 200 -5.15 3.62 -17.98
CA ALA A 200 -4.30 2.83 -18.87
C ALA A 200 -3.51 1.76 -18.12
N SER A 201 -2.93 2.13 -16.95
CA SER A 201 -2.12 1.24 -16.12
C SER A 201 -2.94 0.18 -15.38
N ALA A 202 -4.22 0.46 -15.11
CA ALA A 202 -5.11 -0.45 -14.39
C ALA A 202 -5.89 -1.42 -15.30
N LYS A 203 -5.79 -1.30 -16.63
CA LYS A 203 -6.48 -2.22 -17.55
C LYS A 203 -6.19 -3.67 -17.23
N GLY A 204 -7.26 -4.48 -17.12
CA GLY A 204 -7.18 -5.91 -16.86
C GLY A 204 -6.68 -6.27 -15.45
N CYS A 205 -6.73 -5.36 -14.48
CA CYS A 205 -6.44 -5.71 -13.10
C CYS A 205 -7.62 -6.49 -12.47
N ASP A 206 -7.29 -7.38 -11.55
CA ASP A 206 -8.30 -8.10 -10.76
C ASP A 206 -8.80 -7.20 -9.63
N ILE A 207 -7.91 -6.49 -8.94
CA ILE A 207 -8.24 -5.62 -7.83
C ILE A 207 -7.71 -4.20 -8.13
N LEU A 208 -8.62 -3.22 -8.08
CA LEU A 208 -8.28 -1.80 -8.07
C LEU A 208 -8.52 -1.24 -6.67
N ILE A 209 -7.45 -0.84 -5.98
CA ILE A 209 -7.51 -0.15 -4.69
C ILE A 209 -7.37 1.34 -4.97
N HIS A 210 -8.37 2.13 -4.59
CA HIS A 210 -8.42 3.54 -4.99
C HIS A 210 -8.92 4.43 -3.85
N GLU A 211 -8.31 5.62 -3.73
CA GLU A 211 -8.77 6.68 -2.84
C GLU A 211 -10.04 7.33 -3.38
N VAL A 212 -10.83 8.00 -2.53
CA VAL A 212 -12.03 8.69 -2.98
C VAL A 212 -12.52 9.73 -1.97
N TYR A 213 -13.06 10.85 -2.47
CA TYR A 213 -13.86 11.74 -1.64
C TYR A 213 -15.33 11.78 -2.06
N SER A 214 -16.24 12.06 -1.11
CA SER A 214 -17.64 12.32 -1.43
C SER A 214 -17.81 13.68 -2.11
N ALA A 215 -18.28 13.66 -3.34
CA ALA A 215 -18.62 14.89 -4.07
C ALA A 215 -19.79 15.65 -3.45
N LYS A 216 -20.75 14.95 -2.82
CA LYS A 216 -21.86 15.55 -2.09
C LYS A 216 -21.37 16.23 -0.83
N GLY A 217 -20.59 15.52 -0.01
CA GLY A 217 -20.08 16.05 1.24
C GLY A 217 -19.12 17.22 1.04
N LEU A 218 -18.32 17.22 -0.04
CA LEU A 218 -17.41 18.31 -0.37
C LEU A 218 -18.15 19.64 -0.57
N LYS A 219 -19.36 19.65 -1.11
CA LYS A 219 -20.16 20.87 -1.29
C LYS A 219 -20.44 21.63 0.01
N ASN A 220 -20.39 20.93 1.15
CA ASN A 220 -20.59 21.51 2.47
C ASN A 220 -19.30 22.11 3.07
N ARG A 221 -18.17 22.04 2.36
CA ARG A 221 -16.90 22.64 2.78
C ARG A 221 -16.75 24.04 2.22
N THR A 222 -15.81 24.82 2.79
CA THR A 222 -15.49 26.15 2.26
C THR A 222 -14.98 26.08 0.81
N ALA A 223 -15.09 27.17 0.06
CA ALA A 223 -14.63 27.22 -1.32
C ALA A 223 -13.14 26.84 -1.49
N ASP A 224 -12.30 27.18 -0.51
CA ASP A 224 -10.86 26.83 -0.51
C ASP A 224 -10.68 25.32 -0.40
N TRP A 225 -11.38 24.65 0.52
CA TRP A 225 -11.35 23.21 0.66
C TRP A 225 -11.93 22.47 -0.54
N GLN A 226 -12.99 23.03 -1.17
CA GLN A 226 -13.53 22.47 -2.40
C GLN A 226 -12.50 22.50 -3.53
N ARG A 227 -11.82 23.63 -3.72
CA ARG A 227 -10.74 23.74 -4.74
C ARG A 227 -9.58 22.81 -4.43
N TYR A 228 -9.16 22.73 -3.17
CA TYR A 228 -8.06 21.85 -2.75
C TYR A 228 -8.37 20.39 -3.05
N HIS A 229 -9.47 19.84 -2.51
CA HIS A 229 -9.76 18.43 -2.70
C HIS A 229 -10.02 18.06 -4.17
N ALA A 230 -10.67 18.93 -4.93
CA ALA A 230 -10.87 18.69 -6.36
C ALA A 230 -9.57 18.69 -7.17
N ALA A 231 -8.51 19.38 -6.69
CA ALA A 231 -7.20 19.40 -7.33
C ALA A 231 -6.28 18.24 -6.89
N PHE A 232 -6.59 17.56 -5.78
CA PHE A 232 -5.71 16.57 -5.17
C PHE A 232 -6.28 15.15 -5.17
N HIS A 233 -7.60 14.98 -5.20
CA HIS A 233 -8.27 13.70 -4.99
C HIS A 233 -9.34 13.41 -6.03
N THR A 234 -9.80 12.17 -6.08
CA THR A 234 -10.83 11.68 -7.01
C THR A 234 -12.21 11.70 -6.36
N SER A 235 -13.17 12.31 -7.04
CA SER A 235 -14.59 12.30 -6.59
C SER A 235 -15.23 10.93 -6.77
N GLY A 236 -16.26 10.61 -5.96
CA GLY A 236 -17.05 9.39 -6.13
C GLY A 236 -17.58 9.19 -7.56
N PRO A 237 -18.20 10.21 -8.19
CA PRO A 237 -18.65 10.10 -9.59
C PRO A 237 -17.52 9.84 -10.59
N ASP A 238 -16.35 10.44 -10.39
CA ASP A 238 -15.20 10.23 -11.29
C ASP A 238 -14.54 8.86 -11.06
N LEU A 239 -14.49 8.39 -9.81
CA LEU A 239 -14.06 7.01 -9.53
C LEU A 239 -14.99 5.99 -10.20
N GLY A 240 -16.30 6.24 -10.21
CA GLY A 240 -17.23 5.41 -10.95
C GLY A 240 -16.91 5.35 -12.45
N LYS A 241 -16.54 6.48 -13.07
CA LYS A 241 -16.10 6.51 -14.49
C LYS A 241 -14.77 5.77 -14.70
N ILE A 242 -13.81 5.93 -13.77
CA ILE A 242 -12.53 5.21 -13.81
C ILE A 242 -12.81 3.70 -13.74
N ALA A 243 -13.59 3.25 -12.78
CA ALA A 243 -13.92 1.84 -12.60
C ALA A 243 -14.67 1.25 -13.81
N ALA A 244 -15.58 2.02 -14.41
CA ALA A 244 -16.26 1.64 -15.63
C ALA A 244 -15.33 1.52 -16.85
N ALA A 245 -14.25 2.30 -16.90
CA ALA A 245 -13.27 2.22 -17.98
C ALA A 245 -12.22 1.11 -17.78
N VAL A 246 -11.91 0.78 -16.51
CA VAL A 246 -10.93 -0.24 -16.11
C VAL A 246 -11.55 -1.64 -16.07
N HIS A 247 -12.83 -1.75 -15.64
CA HIS A 247 -13.55 -3.01 -15.36
C HIS A 247 -12.78 -3.96 -14.43
N PRO A 248 -12.37 -3.50 -13.23
CA PRO A 248 -11.74 -4.39 -12.27
C PRO A 248 -12.76 -5.43 -11.78
N ARG A 249 -12.31 -6.63 -11.42
CA ARG A 249 -13.20 -7.62 -10.76
C ARG A 249 -13.68 -7.09 -9.42
N LYS A 250 -12.82 -6.35 -8.70
CA LYS A 250 -13.12 -5.77 -7.40
C LYS A 250 -12.54 -4.36 -7.30
N LEU A 251 -13.39 -3.37 -6.99
CA LEU A 251 -12.99 -2.02 -6.61
C LEU A 251 -12.97 -1.94 -5.09
N VAL A 252 -11.81 -1.61 -4.51
CA VAL A 252 -11.63 -1.46 -3.06
C VAL A 252 -11.35 0.00 -2.74
N LEU A 253 -12.16 0.57 -1.86
CA LEU A 253 -12.02 1.95 -1.42
C LEU A 253 -11.14 2.00 -0.18
N TYR A 254 -10.05 2.75 -0.23
CA TYR A 254 -9.22 3.08 0.91
C TYR A 254 -8.98 4.60 0.91
N HIS A 255 -8.33 5.15 1.92
CA HIS A 255 -8.09 6.61 2.00
C HIS A 255 -9.37 7.40 1.64
N VAL A 256 -10.49 7.01 2.26
CA VAL A 256 -11.80 7.61 1.96
C VAL A 256 -11.97 8.90 2.73
N LEU A 257 -12.28 9.98 2.02
CA LEU A 257 -12.63 11.29 2.55
C LEU A 257 -14.16 11.47 2.47
N PRO A 258 -14.94 10.98 3.45
CA PRO A 258 -16.38 10.93 3.38
C PRO A 258 -17.02 12.34 3.48
N MET A 259 -16.29 13.31 4.00
CA MET A 259 -16.75 14.72 4.16
C MET A 259 -18.06 14.87 4.94
N GLY A 260 -18.38 13.90 5.82
CA GLY A 260 -19.60 13.86 6.62
C GLY A 260 -20.70 12.96 6.04
N GLU A 261 -20.49 12.36 4.90
CA GLU A 261 -21.44 11.42 4.30
C GLU A 261 -21.20 9.98 4.82
N SER A 262 -22.22 9.13 4.75
CA SER A 262 -22.13 7.73 5.12
C SER A 262 -21.36 6.89 4.06
N PRO A 263 -20.85 5.70 4.42
CA PRO A 263 -20.26 4.78 3.46
C PRO A 263 -21.20 4.44 2.29
N GLU A 264 -22.49 4.26 2.55
CA GLU A 264 -23.51 3.95 1.55
C GLU A 264 -23.68 5.10 0.54
N GLU A 265 -23.59 6.35 1.01
CA GLU A 265 -23.68 7.52 0.14
C GLU A 265 -22.44 7.65 -0.75
N VAL A 266 -21.24 7.45 -0.20
CA VAL A 266 -20.00 7.45 -1.00
C VAL A 266 -20.05 6.35 -2.06
N VAL A 267 -20.44 5.13 -1.70
CA VAL A 267 -20.61 4.01 -2.64
C VAL A 267 -21.72 4.34 -3.66
N GLY A 268 -22.81 4.97 -3.23
CA GLY A 268 -23.90 5.40 -4.10
C GLY A 268 -23.48 6.40 -5.18
N GLU A 269 -22.51 7.28 -4.90
CA GLU A 269 -21.94 8.18 -5.90
C GLU A 269 -21.19 7.41 -7.00
N ILE A 270 -20.44 6.37 -6.64
CA ILE A 270 -19.67 5.52 -7.57
C ILE A 270 -20.61 4.66 -8.41
N ARG A 271 -21.65 4.10 -7.78
CA ARG A 271 -22.67 3.25 -8.41
C ARG A 271 -23.41 3.89 -9.57
N ARG A 272 -23.42 5.22 -9.68
CA ARG A 272 -24.03 5.92 -10.83
C ARG A 272 -23.35 5.60 -12.16
N ASN A 273 -22.09 5.15 -12.12
CA ASN A 273 -21.29 4.89 -13.32
C ASN A 273 -20.67 3.49 -13.34
N PHE A 274 -20.72 2.74 -12.23
CA PHE A 274 -20.08 1.41 -12.12
C PHE A 274 -20.96 0.46 -11.32
N ASP A 275 -21.29 -0.69 -11.89
CA ASP A 275 -22.16 -1.73 -11.33
C ASP A 275 -21.40 -2.96 -10.78
N GLY A 276 -20.07 -3.01 -10.94
CA GLY A 276 -19.21 -4.10 -10.45
C GLY A 276 -19.12 -4.17 -8.91
N GLU A 277 -18.33 -5.10 -8.40
CA GLU A 277 -18.11 -5.27 -6.96
C GLU A 277 -17.35 -4.08 -6.35
N ILE A 278 -17.91 -3.47 -5.31
CA ILE A 278 -17.29 -2.37 -4.55
C ILE A 278 -17.17 -2.79 -3.08
N VAL A 279 -15.96 -2.71 -2.54
CA VAL A 279 -15.66 -2.92 -1.13
C VAL A 279 -15.30 -1.58 -0.50
N TYR A 280 -16.04 -1.13 0.51
CA TYR A 280 -15.64 -0.01 1.35
C TYR A 280 -14.66 -0.53 2.41
N GLY A 281 -13.36 -0.39 2.14
CA GLY A 281 -12.29 -1.01 2.92
C GLY A 281 -12.21 -0.50 4.37
N LYS A 282 -11.85 -1.40 5.24
CA LYS A 282 -11.54 -1.15 6.65
C LYS A 282 -10.15 -1.68 6.95
N ASP A 283 -9.54 -1.16 8.00
CA ASP A 283 -8.27 -1.70 8.49
C ASP A 283 -8.42 -3.20 8.77
N LEU A 284 -7.41 -3.95 8.36
CA LEU A 284 -7.30 -5.41 8.47
C LEU A 284 -8.23 -6.23 7.56
N ASP A 285 -8.99 -5.60 6.67
CA ASP A 285 -9.71 -6.36 5.65
C ASP A 285 -8.73 -7.14 4.77
N VAL A 286 -9.03 -8.43 4.54
CA VAL A 286 -8.29 -9.31 3.63
C VAL A 286 -9.08 -9.47 2.34
N ILE A 287 -8.47 -9.12 1.22
CA ILE A 287 -9.09 -9.09 -0.11
C ILE A 287 -8.43 -10.13 -1.01
N TYR A 288 -9.22 -11.09 -1.45
CA TYR A 288 -8.81 -12.17 -2.37
C TYR A 288 -9.21 -11.91 -3.82
#